data_a374058d65c23d0d418eb2d50cdc716a
#
_entry.id   a374058d65c23d0d418eb2d50cdc716a
#
_cell.length_a   1.000
_cell.length_b   1.000
_cell.length_c   1.000
_cell.angle_alpha   90.00
_cell.angle_beta   90.00
_cell.angle_gamma   90.00
#
_symmetry.space_group_name_H-M   'P 1'
#
loop_
_entity.id
_entity.type
_entity.pdbx_description
1 polymer ?
#
loop_
_entity_poly.entity_id
_entity_poly.type
_entity_poly.pdbx_seq_one_letter_code
_entity_poly.pdbx_strand_id
1 'polypeptide(L)'
;MSVRIEGETVLLRPFREPEAVTLWQQESTDRGDFEIPWPDDEVSRERVQARVAASGSWRDQHVLDLGIETNGELIGDVQARHCPLTAPPGLFELGIGLFAGTRGRGYGTEAVALITRHLFDEEGAHRVQLGTDTENMAMRRAAEKAGFRLEGVMRGFWPSPDGAPRDYALYGRTRADHEGREPAGS
;
A
#
# COMPACT_ATOMS: atom_id res chain seq x y z
N MET A 1 -8.81 -9.12 -16.71
CA MET A 1 -8.10 -10.21 -16.00
C MET A 1 -7.85 -9.77 -14.57
N SER A 2 -7.92 -10.69 -13.62
CA SER A 2 -7.65 -10.37 -12.22
C SER A 2 -6.13 -10.37 -11.97
N VAL A 3 -5.63 -9.35 -11.27
CA VAL A 3 -4.19 -9.19 -10.96
C VAL A 3 -3.77 -10.22 -9.92
N ARG A 4 -2.71 -10.95 -10.24
CA ARG A 4 -2.06 -11.92 -9.34
C ARG A 4 -0.55 -11.85 -9.57
N ILE A 5 0.23 -11.62 -8.52
CA ILE A 5 1.68 -11.41 -8.61
C ILE A 5 2.36 -12.34 -7.62
N GLU A 6 3.16 -13.26 -8.14
CA GLU A 6 3.92 -14.23 -7.32
C GLU A 6 5.28 -13.66 -6.94
N GLY A 7 5.61 -13.75 -5.66
CA GLY A 7 6.91 -13.45 -5.09
C GLY A 7 7.61 -14.70 -4.56
N GLU A 8 8.70 -14.52 -3.84
CA GLU A 8 9.45 -15.62 -3.22
C GLU A 8 8.75 -16.14 -1.96
N THR A 9 8.25 -15.22 -1.12
CA THR A 9 7.62 -15.53 0.17
C THR A 9 6.18 -15.08 0.27
N VAL A 10 5.76 -14.12 -0.58
CA VAL A 10 4.38 -13.62 -0.60
C VAL A 10 3.77 -13.73 -1.99
N LEU A 11 2.45 -13.83 -1.99
CA LEU A 11 1.61 -13.76 -3.16
C LEU A 11 0.66 -12.58 -3.02
N LEU A 12 0.63 -11.68 -4.00
CA LEU A 12 -0.38 -10.64 -4.11
C LEU A 12 -1.52 -11.16 -4.98
N ARG A 13 -2.73 -11.18 -4.46
CA ARG A 13 -3.90 -11.74 -5.14
C ARG A 13 -5.20 -11.03 -4.74
N PRO A 14 -6.29 -11.22 -5.48
CA PRO A 14 -7.60 -10.81 -5.01
C PRO A 14 -7.92 -11.42 -3.65
N PHE A 15 -8.70 -10.73 -2.84
CA PHE A 15 -9.25 -11.32 -1.63
C PHE A 15 -10.22 -12.47 -1.98
N ARG A 16 -10.34 -13.42 -1.07
CA ARG A 16 -11.41 -14.40 -1.08
C ARG A 16 -12.60 -13.87 -0.28
N GLU A 17 -13.81 -14.16 -0.69
CA GLU A 17 -15.02 -13.66 -0.03
C GLU A 17 -15.03 -13.87 1.50
N PRO A 18 -14.66 -15.05 2.05
CA PRO A 18 -14.62 -15.25 3.50
C PRO A 18 -13.60 -14.36 4.24
N GLU A 19 -12.61 -13.82 3.54
CA GLU A 19 -11.56 -12.97 4.12
C GLU A 19 -12.05 -11.58 4.51
N ALA A 20 -13.25 -11.16 4.04
CA ALA A 20 -13.86 -9.90 4.43
C ALA A 20 -14.03 -9.77 5.95
N VAL A 21 -14.39 -10.87 6.62
CA VAL A 21 -14.54 -10.89 8.09
C VAL A 21 -13.18 -10.70 8.77
N THR A 22 -12.16 -11.42 8.32
CA THR A 22 -10.80 -11.31 8.85
C THR A 22 -10.25 -9.90 8.65
N LEU A 23 -10.38 -9.36 7.44
CA LEU A 23 -9.90 -8.02 7.13
C LEU A 23 -10.61 -6.97 7.99
N TRP A 24 -11.94 -7.04 8.13
CA TRP A 24 -12.70 -6.14 8.97
C TRP A 24 -12.27 -6.23 10.45
N GLN A 25 -12.09 -7.44 10.99
CA GLN A 25 -11.63 -7.65 12.36
C GLN A 25 -10.25 -7.05 12.59
N GLN A 26 -9.32 -7.24 11.65
CA GLN A 26 -7.98 -6.69 11.75
C GLN A 26 -7.99 -5.16 11.67
N GLU A 27 -8.74 -4.58 10.74
CA GLU A 27 -8.90 -3.13 10.63
C GLU A 27 -9.55 -2.51 11.88
N SER A 28 -10.44 -3.25 12.58
CA SER A 28 -11.11 -2.80 13.79
C SER A 28 -10.26 -2.94 15.07
N THR A 29 -9.35 -3.92 15.12
CA THR A 29 -8.64 -4.28 16.36
C THR A 29 -7.16 -3.91 16.36
N ASP A 30 -6.51 -3.91 15.22
CA ASP A 30 -5.08 -3.62 15.08
C ASP A 30 -4.85 -2.63 13.93
N ARG A 31 -5.17 -1.40 14.18
CA ARG A 31 -4.93 -0.31 13.23
C ARG A 31 -3.47 0.13 13.16
N GLY A 32 -2.61 -0.45 14.00
CA GLY A 32 -1.25 0.04 14.19
C GLY A 32 -1.23 1.45 14.79
N ASP A 33 -0.06 1.89 15.24
CA ASP A 33 0.12 3.20 15.87
C ASP A 33 -0.01 4.38 14.88
N PHE A 34 -0.13 4.09 13.57
CA PHE A 34 -0.01 5.07 12.49
C PHE A 34 -1.24 5.17 11.58
N GLU A 35 -2.33 4.47 11.88
CA GLU A 35 -3.54 4.49 11.04
C GLU A 35 -4.64 5.40 11.60
N ILE A 36 -5.45 5.99 10.69
CA ILE A 36 -6.65 6.73 11.09
C ILE A 36 -7.69 5.75 11.65
N PRO A 37 -8.35 6.08 12.77
CA PRO A 37 -9.50 5.33 13.25
C PRO A 37 -10.64 5.37 12.21
N TRP A 38 -11.00 4.21 11.68
CA TRP A 38 -12.26 4.08 10.94
C TRP A 38 -13.41 3.93 11.93
N PRO A 39 -14.59 4.46 11.65
CA PRO A 39 -15.77 4.20 12.46
C PRO A 39 -16.02 2.68 12.56
N ASP A 40 -16.26 2.19 13.75
CA ASP A 40 -16.52 0.77 14.02
C ASP A 40 -18.03 0.48 13.91
N ASP A 41 -18.57 0.69 12.70
CA ASP A 41 -19.99 0.60 12.39
C ASP A 41 -20.27 -0.33 11.18
N GLU A 42 -21.56 -0.52 10.87
CA GLU A 42 -21.99 -1.32 9.72
C GLU A 42 -21.47 -0.79 8.39
N VAL A 43 -21.29 0.52 8.27
CA VAL A 43 -20.74 1.16 7.07
C VAL A 43 -19.32 0.69 6.81
N SER A 44 -18.52 0.51 7.86
CA SER A 44 -17.15 -0.03 7.74
C SER A 44 -17.16 -1.49 7.26
N ARG A 45 -18.09 -2.32 7.71
CA ARG A 45 -18.27 -3.70 7.23
C ARG A 45 -18.67 -3.75 5.76
N GLU A 46 -19.66 -2.97 5.38
CA GLU A 46 -20.12 -2.87 3.99
C GLU A 46 -18.98 -2.40 3.07
N ARG A 47 -18.19 -1.45 3.50
CA ARG A 47 -17.02 -0.98 2.74
C ARG A 47 -15.98 -2.07 2.56
N VAL A 48 -15.66 -2.82 3.61
CA VAL A 48 -14.72 -3.95 3.52
C VAL A 48 -15.26 -5.04 2.60
N GLN A 49 -16.54 -5.37 2.69
CA GLN A 49 -17.17 -6.34 1.77
C GLN A 49 -17.11 -5.87 0.32
N ALA A 50 -17.45 -4.62 0.05
CA ALA A 50 -17.37 -4.04 -1.28
C ALA A 50 -15.93 -4.00 -1.81
N ARG A 51 -14.97 -3.70 -0.95
CA ARG A 51 -13.54 -3.73 -1.26
C ARG A 51 -13.08 -5.14 -1.64
N VAL A 52 -13.45 -6.14 -0.86
CA VAL A 52 -13.12 -7.55 -1.13
C VAL A 52 -13.73 -8.01 -2.45
N ALA A 53 -15.00 -7.71 -2.70
CA ALA A 53 -15.70 -8.06 -3.92
C ALA A 53 -15.10 -7.42 -5.18
N ALA A 54 -14.55 -6.22 -5.06
CA ALA A 54 -13.93 -5.47 -6.18
C ALA A 54 -12.42 -5.73 -6.32
N SER A 55 -11.81 -6.52 -5.43
CA SER A 55 -10.37 -6.72 -5.39
C SER A 55 -9.81 -7.44 -6.63
N GLY A 56 -8.53 -7.25 -6.91
CA GLY A 56 -7.85 -7.87 -8.04
C GLY A 56 -8.06 -7.21 -9.39
N SER A 57 -8.84 -6.15 -9.44
CA SER A 57 -9.03 -5.32 -10.64
C SER A 57 -9.11 -3.85 -10.24
N TRP A 58 -8.86 -2.95 -11.19
CA TRP A 58 -8.99 -1.51 -10.95
C TRP A 58 -10.45 -1.13 -10.73
N ARG A 59 -10.82 -0.81 -9.49
CA ARG A 59 -12.14 -0.29 -9.14
C ARG A 59 -12.24 1.16 -9.64
N ASP A 60 -13.25 1.41 -10.49
CA ASP A 60 -13.48 2.72 -11.12
C ASP A 60 -12.21 3.30 -11.76
N GLN A 61 -11.28 2.44 -12.17
CA GLN A 61 -9.97 2.80 -12.72
C GLN A 61 -9.06 3.58 -11.74
N HIS A 62 -9.38 3.59 -10.44
CA HIS A 62 -8.67 4.43 -9.47
C HIS A 62 -7.99 3.66 -8.34
N VAL A 63 -8.49 2.49 -7.97
CA VAL A 63 -7.92 1.69 -6.87
C VAL A 63 -7.81 0.23 -7.27
N LEU A 64 -6.62 -0.32 -7.11
CA LEU A 64 -6.34 -1.75 -7.15
C LEU A 64 -6.06 -2.22 -5.72
N ASP A 65 -6.91 -3.11 -5.22
CA ASP A 65 -6.76 -3.76 -3.91
C ASP A 65 -6.34 -5.21 -4.07
N LEU A 66 -5.31 -5.64 -3.32
CA LEU A 66 -4.84 -7.01 -3.30
C LEU A 66 -4.57 -7.46 -1.85
N GLY A 67 -4.94 -8.70 -1.54
CA GLY A 67 -4.50 -9.36 -0.32
C GLY A 67 -3.05 -9.82 -0.45
N ILE A 68 -2.31 -9.76 0.64
CA ILE A 68 -0.97 -10.32 0.78
C ILE A 68 -1.13 -11.69 1.45
N GLU A 69 -0.72 -12.75 0.74
CA GLU A 69 -0.79 -14.13 1.23
C GLU A 69 0.61 -14.70 1.45
N THR A 70 0.80 -15.48 2.50
CA THR A 70 1.94 -16.38 2.68
C THR A 70 1.45 -17.73 3.19
N ASN A 71 1.98 -18.83 2.65
CA ASN A 71 1.59 -20.21 3.03
C ASN A 71 0.06 -20.47 3.01
N GLY A 72 -0.67 -19.84 2.10
CA GLY A 72 -2.13 -19.97 1.97
C GLY A 72 -2.96 -19.08 2.90
N GLU A 73 -2.33 -18.32 3.78
CA GLU A 73 -2.98 -17.44 4.76
C GLU A 73 -2.89 -15.97 4.35
N LEU A 74 -3.98 -15.23 4.51
CA LEU A 74 -4.01 -13.78 4.37
C LEU A 74 -3.26 -13.14 5.55
N ILE A 75 -2.28 -12.30 5.26
CA ILE A 75 -1.42 -11.64 6.27
C ILE A 75 -1.48 -10.12 6.21
N GLY A 76 -2.24 -9.56 5.30
CA GLY A 76 -2.34 -8.12 5.10
C GLY A 76 -2.88 -7.77 3.73
N ASP A 77 -2.72 -6.52 3.37
CA ASP A 77 -3.18 -5.99 2.09
C ASP A 77 -2.24 -4.94 1.51
N VAL A 78 -2.36 -4.73 0.21
CA VAL A 78 -1.69 -3.65 -0.51
C VAL A 78 -2.65 -3.01 -1.48
N GLN A 79 -2.60 -1.69 -1.55
CA GLN A 79 -3.40 -0.87 -2.47
C GLN A 79 -2.48 -0.07 -3.38
N ALA A 80 -2.83 0.02 -4.65
CA ALA A 80 -2.34 1.05 -5.56
C ALA A 80 -3.49 2.00 -5.90
N ARG A 81 -3.25 3.29 -5.78
CA ARG A 81 -4.25 4.34 -6.02
C ARG A 81 -3.78 5.30 -7.10
N HIS A 82 -4.67 5.62 -8.00
CA HIS A 82 -4.50 6.69 -8.97
C HIS A 82 -5.53 7.79 -8.68
N CYS A 83 -5.07 9.01 -8.44
CA CYS A 83 -5.92 10.16 -8.11
C CYS A 83 -6.01 11.13 -9.31
N PRO A 84 -6.88 10.89 -10.31
CA PRO A 84 -6.86 11.62 -11.59
C PRO A 84 -7.17 13.12 -11.45
N LEU A 85 -7.81 13.54 -10.35
CA LEU A 85 -8.09 14.96 -10.10
C LEU A 85 -6.87 15.73 -9.54
N THR A 86 -5.91 15.03 -8.95
CA THR A 86 -4.79 15.65 -8.23
C THR A 86 -3.42 15.17 -8.68
N ALA A 87 -3.38 14.14 -9.52
CA ALA A 87 -2.14 13.53 -10.00
C ALA A 87 -2.19 13.29 -11.51
N PRO A 88 -1.07 13.45 -12.23
CA PRO A 88 -1.01 13.15 -13.66
C PRO A 88 -1.17 11.65 -13.92
N PRO A 89 -1.62 11.23 -15.14
CA PRO A 89 -1.68 9.84 -15.54
C PRO A 89 -0.32 9.13 -15.34
N GLY A 90 -0.36 7.89 -14.84
CA GLY A 90 0.84 7.10 -14.58
C GLY A 90 1.57 7.43 -13.28
N LEU A 91 0.99 8.29 -12.42
CA LEU A 91 1.41 8.45 -11.04
C LEU A 91 0.50 7.60 -10.13
N PHE A 92 1.12 6.72 -9.35
CA PHE A 92 0.42 5.85 -8.40
C PHE A 92 0.92 6.05 -6.99
N GLU A 93 0.01 5.97 -6.02
CA GLU A 93 0.32 5.99 -4.60
C GLU A 93 0.03 4.63 -3.98
N LEU A 94 0.95 4.13 -3.16
CA LEU A 94 0.81 2.86 -2.46
C LEU A 94 0.34 3.05 -1.03
N GLY A 95 -0.55 2.15 -0.60
CA GLY A 95 -0.85 1.87 0.80
C GLY A 95 -0.60 0.39 1.08
N ILE A 96 -0.10 0.08 2.26
CA ILE A 96 0.14 -1.30 2.69
C ILE A 96 -0.14 -1.45 4.17
N GLY A 97 -0.79 -2.53 4.54
CA GLY A 97 -1.01 -2.97 5.92
C GLY A 97 -0.64 -4.43 6.10
N LEU A 98 0.09 -4.75 7.17
CA LEU A 98 0.33 -6.13 7.61
C LEU A 98 -0.28 -6.35 8.98
N PHE A 99 -0.91 -7.49 9.18
CA PHE A 99 -1.42 -7.90 10.49
C PHE A 99 -0.29 -8.01 11.52
N ALA A 100 -0.54 -7.62 12.77
CA ALA A 100 0.48 -7.48 13.81
C ALA A 100 1.42 -8.69 13.93
N GLY A 101 0.86 -9.90 13.96
CA GLY A 101 1.62 -11.15 14.10
C GLY A 101 2.52 -11.52 12.92
N THR A 102 2.44 -10.78 11.81
CA THR A 102 3.15 -11.09 10.55
C THR A 102 4.24 -10.06 10.20
N ARG A 103 4.32 -8.99 10.99
CA ARG A 103 5.29 -7.90 10.80
C ARG A 103 6.74 -8.35 11.09
N GLY A 104 7.71 -7.61 10.56
CA GLY A 104 9.15 -7.81 10.84
C GLY A 104 9.81 -8.98 10.12
N ARG A 105 9.10 -9.68 9.21
CA ARG A 105 9.59 -10.87 8.49
C ARG A 105 10.00 -10.60 7.03
N GLY A 106 10.00 -9.35 6.59
CA GLY A 106 10.32 -8.99 5.21
C GLY A 106 9.14 -8.94 4.25
N TYR A 107 7.99 -9.50 4.59
CA TYR A 107 6.81 -9.61 3.72
C TYR A 107 6.34 -8.26 3.15
N GLY A 108 6.33 -7.21 3.97
CA GLY A 108 5.95 -5.87 3.50
C GLY A 108 6.92 -5.29 2.48
N THR A 109 8.22 -5.52 2.65
CA THR A 109 9.23 -5.09 1.68
C THR A 109 9.03 -5.77 0.34
N GLU A 110 8.83 -7.10 0.36
CA GLU A 110 8.59 -7.86 -0.85
C GLU A 110 7.27 -7.45 -1.54
N ALA A 111 6.18 -7.29 -0.77
CA ALA A 111 4.89 -6.87 -1.30
C ALA A 111 4.99 -5.50 -1.99
N VAL A 112 5.68 -4.52 -1.37
CA VAL A 112 5.92 -3.20 -1.98
C VAL A 112 6.73 -3.31 -3.26
N ALA A 113 7.78 -4.13 -3.27
CA ALA A 113 8.60 -4.33 -4.47
C ALA A 113 7.82 -4.98 -5.62
N LEU A 114 6.99 -5.99 -5.31
CA LEU A 114 6.17 -6.70 -6.29
C LEU A 114 5.12 -5.80 -6.95
N ILE A 115 4.32 -5.09 -6.14
CA ILE A 115 3.30 -4.19 -6.69
C ILE A 115 3.94 -3.03 -7.47
N THR A 116 5.03 -2.48 -6.98
CA THR A 116 5.76 -1.40 -7.67
C THR A 116 6.26 -1.85 -9.04
N ARG A 117 6.85 -3.04 -9.13
CA ARG A 117 7.28 -3.62 -10.39
C ARG A 117 6.10 -3.79 -11.35
N HIS A 118 4.99 -4.36 -10.90
CA HIS A 118 3.79 -4.52 -11.71
C HIS A 118 3.28 -3.18 -12.26
N LEU A 119 3.25 -2.13 -11.43
CA LEU A 119 2.81 -0.81 -11.86
C LEU A 119 3.72 -0.23 -12.96
N PHE A 120 5.03 -0.43 -12.87
CA PHE A 120 5.95 0.00 -13.91
C PHE A 120 5.84 -0.84 -15.18
N ASP A 121 5.79 -2.15 -15.06
CA ASP A 121 5.90 -3.06 -16.20
C ASP A 121 4.57 -3.20 -16.96
N GLU A 122 3.43 -3.24 -16.25
CA GLU A 122 2.13 -3.57 -16.81
C GLU A 122 1.16 -2.38 -16.89
N GLU A 123 1.23 -1.44 -15.92
CA GLU A 123 0.26 -0.35 -15.79
C GLU A 123 0.77 1.00 -16.32
N GLY A 124 1.96 1.01 -16.90
CA GLY A 124 2.52 2.21 -17.52
C GLY A 124 2.90 3.32 -16.52
N ALA A 125 3.17 2.98 -15.27
CA ALA A 125 3.62 3.96 -14.29
C ALA A 125 4.88 4.70 -14.78
N HIS A 126 4.91 6.03 -14.60
CA HIS A 126 6.15 6.81 -14.69
C HIS A 126 6.69 7.12 -13.30
N ARG A 127 5.83 7.08 -12.29
CA ARG A 127 6.17 7.32 -10.89
C ARG A 127 5.26 6.50 -9.95
N VAL A 128 5.87 5.92 -8.93
CA VAL A 128 5.17 5.33 -7.79
C VAL A 128 5.66 6.03 -6.53
N GLN A 129 4.74 6.38 -5.64
CA GLN A 129 5.05 7.04 -4.38
C GLN A 129 4.34 6.38 -3.21
N LEU A 130 4.83 6.64 -2.02
CA LEU A 130 4.16 6.30 -0.76
C LEU A 130 4.50 7.32 0.32
N GLY A 131 3.56 7.54 1.21
CA GLY A 131 3.76 8.36 2.41
C GLY A 131 3.64 7.49 3.66
N THR A 132 4.45 7.78 4.67
CA THR A 132 4.35 7.12 5.98
C THR A 132 4.73 8.08 7.08
N ASP A 133 4.21 7.85 8.29
CA ASP A 133 4.61 8.60 9.48
C ASP A 133 6.15 8.58 9.62
N THR A 134 6.73 9.73 9.97
CA THR A 134 8.18 9.86 10.12
C THR A 134 8.76 8.94 11.19
N GLU A 135 7.95 8.52 12.18
CA GLU A 135 8.34 7.59 13.23
C GLU A 135 8.16 6.12 12.83
N ASN A 136 7.44 5.84 11.74
CA ASN A 136 7.26 4.47 11.24
C ASN A 136 8.54 3.94 10.55
N MET A 137 9.55 3.67 11.35
CA MET A 137 10.86 3.20 10.88
C MET A 137 10.78 1.87 10.11
N ALA A 138 9.79 1.03 10.40
CA ALA A 138 9.60 -0.23 9.70
C ALA A 138 9.21 0.01 8.24
N MET A 139 8.21 0.88 8.00
CA MET A 139 7.77 1.20 6.64
C MET A 139 8.81 2.00 5.86
N ARG A 140 9.52 2.94 6.51
CA ARG A 140 10.61 3.70 5.90
C ARG A 140 11.70 2.78 5.36
N ARG A 141 12.15 1.82 6.18
CA ARG A 141 13.15 0.80 5.77
C ARG A 141 12.63 -0.12 4.67
N ALA A 142 11.33 -0.46 4.69
CA ALA A 142 10.73 -1.27 3.64
C ALA A 142 10.72 -0.52 2.30
N ALA A 143 10.36 0.77 2.31
CA ALA A 143 10.40 1.63 1.14
C ALA A 143 11.82 1.73 0.55
N GLU A 144 12.82 2.03 1.36
CA GLU A 144 14.22 2.15 0.94
C GLU A 144 14.75 0.85 0.33
N LYS A 145 14.46 -0.30 0.97
CA LYS A 145 14.83 -1.62 0.45
C LYS A 145 14.11 -1.98 -0.85
N ALA A 146 12.89 -1.48 -1.05
CA ALA A 146 12.15 -1.63 -2.30
C ALA A 146 12.57 -0.61 -3.38
N GLY A 147 13.64 0.18 -3.14
CA GLY A 147 14.25 1.08 -4.11
C GLY A 147 13.60 2.46 -4.19
N PHE A 148 12.79 2.83 -3.20
CA PHE A 148 12.25 4.19 -3.09
C PHE A 148 13.28 5.11 -2.45
N ARG A 149 13.25 6.38 -2.84
CA ARG A 149 14.07 7.45 -2.26
C ARG A 149 13.22 8.39 -1.43
N LEU A 150 13.72 8.82 -0.27
CA LEU A 150 13.12 9.88 0.51
C LEU A 150 13.22 11.19 -0.27
N GLU A 151 12.09 11.84 -0.51
CA GLU A 151 12.02 13.11 -1.25
C GLU A 151 11.74 14.31 -0.34
N GLY A 152 11.18 14.07 0.84
CA GLY A 152 10.91 15.12 1.80
C GLY A 152 10.00 14.71 2.94
N VAL A 153 9.70 15.69 3.80
CA VAL A 153 8.77 15.54 4.91
C VAL A 153 7.62 16.53 4.74
N MET A 154 6.41 16.01 4.72
CA MET A 154 5.16 16.75 4.72
C MET A 154 4.79 17.03 6.19
N ARG A 155 5.02 18.27 6.65
CA ARG A 155 4.74 18.62 8.05
C ARG A 155 3.26 18.75 8.32
N GLY A 156 2.81 18.18 9.45
CA GLY A 156 1.42 18.25 9.88
C GLY A 156 0.44 17.62 8.88
N PHE A 157 0.89 16.65 8.11
CA PHE A 157 0.12 16.06 7.01
C PHE A 157 -1.07 15.24 7.51
N TRP A 158 -0.90 14.54 8.63
CA TRP A 158 -1.89 13.58 9.08
C TRP A 158 -2.50 13.97 10.43
N PRO A 159 -3.83 14.06 10.55
CA PRO A 159 -4.46 14.27 11.84
C PRO A 159 -4.21 13.07 12.77
N SER A 160 -3.88 13.34 14.03
CA SER A 160 -3.72 12.31 15.03
C SER A 160 -4.93 12.28 15.98
N PRO A 161 -5.31 11.11 16.53
CA PRO A 161 -6.39 10.99 17.50
C PRO A 161 -6.17 11.82 18.79
N ASP A 162 -4.93 12.08 19.14
CA ASP A 162 -4.54 12.95 20.27
C ASP A 162 -4.56 14.45 19.95
N GLY A 163 -4.90 14.80 18.70
CA GLY A 163 -5.04 16.18 18.21
C GLY A 163 -3.74 16.82 17.72
N ALA A 164 -2.59 16.19 17.88
CA ALA A 164 -1.32 16.69 17.33
C ALA A 164 -1.11 16.19 15.91
N PRO A 165 -1.04 17.04 14.88
CA PRO A 165 -0.77 16.61 13.51
C PRO A 165 0.58 15.90 13.39
N ARG A 166 0.63 14.82 12.63
CA ARG A 166 1.84 14.04 12.39
C ARG A 166 2.52 14.40 11.08
N ASP A 167 3.82 14.36 11.08
CA ASP A 167 4.65 14.56 9.89
C ASP A 167 4.78 13.25 9.11
N TYR A 168 4.72 13.37 7.78
CA TYR A 168 4.84 12.22 6.88
C TYR A 168 6.08 12.33 6.00
N ALA A 169 6.86 11.26 5.97
CA ALA A 169 7.95 11.09 5.03
C ALA A 169 7.38 10.65 3.67
N LEU A 170 7.63 11.43 2.63
CA LEU A 170 7.28 11.11 1.25
C LEU A 170 8.44 10.38 0.57
N TYR A 171 8.15 9.22 0.03
CA TYR A 171 9.06 8.40 -0.75
C TYR A 171 8.58 8.28 -2.19
N GLY A 172 9.50 8.39 -3.14
CA GLY A 172 9.21 8.24 -4.56
C GLY A 172 10.16 7.26 -5.24
N ARG A 173 9.66 6.60 -6.28
CA ARG A 173 10.42 5.81 -7.23
C ARG A 173 9.96 6.14 -8.63
N THR A 174 10.88 6.51 -9.51
CA THR A 174 10.59 6.87 -10.90
C THR A 174 10.83 5.69 -11.83
N ARG A 175 10.33 5.79 -13.08
CA ARG A 175 10.66 4.82 -14.12
C ARG A 175 12.17 4.74 -14.38
N ALA A 176 12.89 5.86 -14.31
CA ALA A 176 14.35 5.88 -14.45
C ALA A 176 15.02 5.05 -13.34
N ASP A 177 14.58 5.18 -12.09
CA ASP A 177 15.09 4.36 -10.98
C ASP A 177 14.76 2.87 -11.19
N HIS A 178 13.57 2.56 -11.74
CA HIS A 178 13.16 1.18 -12.03
C HIS A 178 14.02 0.54 -13.12
N GLU A 179 14.35 1.28 -14.15
CA GLU A 179 15.17 0.83 -15.29
C GLU A 179 16.67 0.95 -15.02
N GLY A 180 17.10 1.38 -13.84
CA GLY A 180 18.51 1.55 -13.50
C GLY A 180 19.20 2.68 -14.25
N ARG A 181 18.44 3.65 -14.77
CA ARG A 181 18.97 4.85 -15.45
C ARG A 181 19.24 5.94 -14.40
N GLU A 182 20.38 6.63 -14.54
CA GLU A 182 20.63 7.82 -13.72
C GLU A 182 19.61 8.92 -14.04
N PRO A 183 19.14 9.68 -13.00
CA PRO A 183 18.26 10.82 -13.24
C PRO A 183 18.94 11.81 -14.19
N ALA A 184 18.21 12.32 -15.17
CA ALA A 184 18.71 13.33 -16.09
C ALA A 184 18.98 14.63 -15.33
N GLY A 185 20.24 14.92 -15.01
CA GLY A 185 20.74 16.18 -14.47
C GLY A 185 20.57 16.33 -12.96
N SER A 186 21.58 16.09 -12.22
CA SER A 186 21.87 16.73 -10.93
C SER A 186 22.84 17.88 -11.14
#